data_23c698fd303fb26b92af67df99ce0c77
#
_entry.id   23c698fd303fb26b92af67df99ce0c77
#
_cell.length_a   1.000
_cell.length_b   1.000
_cell.length_c   1.000
_cell.angle_alpha   90.00
_cell.angle_beta   90.00
_cell.angle_gamma   90.00
#
_symmetry.space_group_name_H-M   'P 1'
#
loop_
_entity.id
_entity.type
_entity.pdbx_description
1 polymer ?
#
loop_
_entity_poly.entity_id
_entity_poly.type
_entity_poly.pdbx_seq_one_letter_code
_entity_poly.pdbx_strand_id
1 'polypeptide(L)'
;MKNRLEITKGGRFAKIIGNFGENVVCNWLSRSGFDVALIDHTGIDVVAYQPTTKKRLGITVKSRTRLAGSENDSVNLFPNLSGDGDRQRVIDACKAFACEPWIAVYVETRKQADLYLTSLENFEAKYIRSDSAGGVWNMSPKSREQYALDPAVKHV
;
A
#
# COMPACT_ATOMS: atom_id res chain seq x y z
N MET A 1 25.79 -11.65 -21.66
CA MET A 1 24.49 -12.35 -21.55
C MET A 1 23.71 -11.77 -20.38
N LYS A 2 22.51 -11.29 -20.61
CA LYS A 2 21.64 -10.78 -19.51
C LYS A 2 20.87 -11.97 -18.92
N ASN A 3 21.36 -12.52 -17.82
CA ASN A 3 20.67 -13.60 -17.07
C ASN A 3 19.53 -13.04 -16.19
N ARG A 4 18.71 -12.14 -16.71
CA ARG A 4 17.53 -11.63 -15.99
C ARG A 4 16.27 -12.14 -16.67
N LEU A 5 15.37 -12.67 -15.85
CA LEU A 5 14.01 -12.97 -16.31
C LEU A 5 13.34 -11.68 -16.79
N GLU A 6 12.70 -11.76 -17.94
CA GLU A 6 11.88 -10.65 -18.41
C GLU A 6 10.55 -10.62 -17.67
N ILE A 7 10.12 -9.41 -17.31
CA ILE A 7 8.81 -9.22 -16.69
C ILE A 7 7.77 -9.19 -17.81
N THR A 8 6.93 -10.22 -17.83
CA THR A 8 5.75 -10.28 -18.70
C THR A 8 4.50 -10.38 -17.83
N LYS A 9 3.43 -9.67 -18.21
CA LYS A 9 2.17 -9.71 -17.45
C LYS A 9 1.26 -10.83 -17.96
N GLY A 10 0.82 -11.70 -17.06
CA GLY A 10 -0.21 -12.71 -17.32
C GLY A 10 -1.40 -12.56 -16.38
N GLY A 11 -2.57 -13.11 -16.72
CA GLY A 11 -3.80 -12.97 -15.94
C GLY A 11 -3.75 -13.53 -14.51
N ARG A 12 -2.85 -14.47 -14.22
CA ARG A 12 -2.64 -15.04 -12.88
C ARG A 12 -1.72 -14.19 -12.01
N PHE A 13 -1.02 -13.26 -12.61
CA PHE A 13 0.04 -12.49 -12.00
C PHE A 13 -0.48 -11.53 -10.92
N ALA A 14 -1.64 -10.92 -11.12
CA ALA A 14 -2.21 -9.95 -10.20
C ALA A 14 -2.42 -10.50 -8.78
N LYS A 15 -2.87 -11.76 -8.67
CA LYS A 15 -3.06 -12.42 -7.37
C LYS A 15 -1.72 -12.71 -6.70
N ILE A 16 -0.74 -13.18 -7.47
CA ILE A 16 0.60 -13.52 -6.95
C ILE A 16 1.28 -12.27 -6.40
N ILE A 17 1.30 -11.17 -7.15
CA ILE A 17 1.92 -9.93 -6.69
C ILE A 17 1.15 -9.32 -5.51
N GLY A 18 -0.18 -9.45 -5.46
CA GLY A 18 -0.98 -9.05 -4.31
C GLY A 18 -0.54 -9.76 -3.04
N ASN A 19 -0.56 -11.09 -3.05
CA ASN A 19 -0.12 -11.90 -1.91
C ASN A 19 1.33 -11.63 -1.52
N PHE A 20 2.21 -11.44 -2.50
CA PHE A 20 3.61 -11.10 -2.25
C PHE A 20 3.76 -9.77 -1.53
N GLY A 21 3.06 -8.72 -1.99
CA GLY A 21 3.09 -7.41 -1.35
C GLY A 21 2.56 -7.42 0.08
N GLU A 22 1.49 -8.16 0.35
CA GLU A 22 0.98 -8.36 1.71
C GLU A 22 2.03 -9.02 2.62
N ASN A 23 2.71 -10.04 2.13
CA ASN A 23 3.79 -10.70 2.87
C ASN A 23 5.01 -9.79 3.08
N VAL A 24 5.35 -8.93 2.13
CA VAL A 24 6.43 -7.93 2.28
C VAL A 24 6.08 -6.95 3.39
N VAL A 25 4.83 -6.46 3.43
CA VAL A 25 4.33 -5.59 4.51
C VAL A 25 4.42 -6.27 5.86
N CYS A 26 3.95 -7.51 5.97
CA CYS A 26 4.03 -8.29 7.20
C CYS A 26 5.48 -8.50 7.65
N ASN A 27 6.38 -8.86 6.74
CA ASN A 27 7.79 -9.03 7.06
C ASN A 27 8.43 -7.75 7.59
N TRP A 28 8.16 -6.62 6.93
CA TRP A 28 8.72 -5.33 7.36
C TRP A 28 8.20 -4.90 8.73
N LEU A 29 6.89 -5.01 8.97
CA LEU A 29 6.27 -4.67 10.25
C LEU A 29 6.75 -5.58 11.38
N SER A 30 6.85 -6.89 11.14
CA SER A 30 7.38 -7.84 12.13
C SER A 30 8.81 -7.49 12.56
N ARG A 31 9.65 -7.11 11.61
CA ARG A 31 11.02 -6.65 11.90
C ARG A 31 11.06 -5.31 12.63
N SER A 32 9.98 -4.54 12.55
CA SER A 32 9.83 -3.22 13.21
C SER A 32 9.10 -3.31 14.57
N GLY A 33 8.93 -4.51 15.11
CA GLY A 33 8.38 -4.72 16.45
C GLY A 33 6.86 -4.80 16.51
N PHE A 34 6.20 -5.13 15.39
CA PHE A 34 4.75 -5.38 15.36
C PHE A 34 4.46 -6.88 15.36
N ASP A 35 3.42 -7.27 16.07
CA ASP A 35 2.73 -8.53 15.84
C ASP A 35 1.80 -8.35 14.66
N VAL A 36 1.85 -9.25 13.67
CA VAL A 36 1.10 -9.11 12.43
C VAL A 36 0.25 -10.32 12.12
N ALA A 37 -0.89 -10.09 11.47
CA ALA A 37 -1.74 -11.13 10.93
C ALA A 37 -2.23 -10.73 9.54
N LEU A 38 -2.13 -11.65 8.58
CA LEU A 38 -2.87 -11.57 7.33
C LEU A 38 -4.34 -11.90 7.62
N ILE A 39 -5.23 -11.11 7.05
CA ILE A 39 -6.67 -11.36 7.19
C ILE A 39 -7.35 -11.36 5.83
N ASP A 40 -8.33 -12.22 5.68
CA ASP A 40 -9.19 -12.27 4.50
C ASP A 40 -10.46 -11.47 4.78
N HIS A 41 -10.37 -10.15 4.61
CA HIS A 41 -11.47 -9.23 4.82
C HIS A 41 -11.59 -8.24 3.66
N THR A 42 -12.81 -7.81 3.36
CA THR A 42 -13.09 -6.95 2.19
C THR A 42 -12.54 -5.53 2.28
N GLY A 43 -11.96 -5.11 3.39
CA GLY A 43 -11.48 -3.72 3.57
C GLY A 43 -10.00 -3.63 3.89
N ILE A 44 -9.46 -4.58 4.65
CA ILE A 44 -8.06 -4.59 5.07
C ILE A 44 -7.44 -5.96 4.86
N ASP A 45 -6.15 -5.97 4.57
CA ASP A 45 -5.38 -7.17 4.24
C ASP A 45 -4.48 -7.63 5.40
N VAL A 46 -4.06 -6.67 6.24
CA VAL A 46 -3.15 -6.91 7.37
C VAL A 46 -3.65 -6.19 8.61
N VAL A 47 -3.61 -6.87 9.75
CA VAL A 47 -3.70 -6.25 11.07
C VAL A 47 -2.33 -6.30 11.71
N ALA A 48 -1.85 -5.17 12.22
CA ALA A 48 -0.59 -5.07 12.93
C ALA A 48 -0.79 -4.44 14.31
N TYR A 49 -0.19 -5.05 15.33
CA TYR A 49 -0.27 -4.57 16.71
C TYR A 49 1.13 -4.30 17.25
N GLN A 50 1.35 -3.10 17.78
CA GLN A 50 2.61 -2.73 18.40
C GLN A 50 2.48 -2.83 19.93
N PRO A 51 3.10 -3.81 20.59
CA PRO A 51 2.92 -4.05 22.02
C PRO A 51 3.36 -2.87 22.90
N THR A 52 4.41 -2.16 22.50
CA THR A 52 4.97 -1.04 23.28
C THR A 52 4.06 0.18 23.32
N THR A 53 3.44 0.54 22.20
CA THR A 53 2.55 1.70 22.09
C THR A 53 1.08 1.33 22.16
N LYS A 54 0.77 0.03 22.12
CA LYS A 54 -0.61 -0.51 22.02
C LYS A 54 -1.35 -0.06 20.77
N LYS A 55 -0.64 0.47 19.77
CA LYS A 55 -1.22 0.84 18.48
C LYS A 55 -1.63 -0.39 17.70
N ARG A 56 -2.78 -0.31 17.06
CA ARG A 56 -3.30 -1.34 16.18
C ARG A 56 -3.61 -0.72 14.81
N LEU A 57 -2.98 -1.24 13.79
CA LEU A 57 -3.11 -0.76 12.40
C LEU A 57 -3.96 -1.75 11.61
N GLY A 58 -4.93 -1.26 10.86
CA GLY A 58 -5.63 -2.01 9.83
C GLY A 58 -5.17 -1.51 8.47
N ILE A 59 -4.49 -2.36 7.71
CA ILE A 59 -3.75 -1.95 6.53
C ILE A 59 -4.36 -2.56 5.28
N THR A 60 -4.70 -1.72 4.31
CA THR A 60 -4.98 -2.15 2.94
C THR A 60 -3.69 -2.09 2.11
N VAL A 61 -3.42 -3.13 1.34
CA VAL A 61 -2.20 -3.26 0.56
C VAL A 61 -2.51 -3.21 -0.93
N LYS A 62 -1.83 -2.35 -1.66
CA LYS A 62 -1.90 -2.26 -3.12
C LYS A 62 -0.54 -2.57 -3.72
N SER A 63 -0.48 -3.61 -4.53
CA SER A 63 0.76 -4.09 -5.13
C SER A 63 0.72 -3.98 -6.65
N ARG A 64 1.82 -3.55 -7.23
CA ARG A 64 1.96 -3.43 -8.69
C ARG A 64 3.35 -3.87 -9.13
N THR A 65 3.39 -4.55 -10.28
CA THR A 65 4.62 -4.72 -11.05
C THR A 65 4.57 -3.82 -12.27
N ARG A 66 5.63 -3.08 -12.52
CA ARG A 66 5.72 -2.12 -13.61
C ARG A 66 6.70 -2.59 -14.68
N LEU A 67 6.27 -2.50 -15.92
CA LEU A 67 7.12 -2.72 -17.09
C LEU A 67 8.01 -1.50 -17.34
N ALA A 68 9.03 -1.68 -18.17
CA ALA A 68 9.85 -0.57 -18.64
C ALA A 68 9.00 0.51 -19.30
N GLY A 69 9.19 1.77 -18.90
CA GLY A 69 8.41 2.91 -19.35
C GLY A 69 7.17 3.22 -18.50
N SER A 70 6.78 2.33 -17.56
CA SER A 70 5.65 2.51 -16.66
C SER A 70 6.05 2.66 -15.19
N GLU A 71 7.34 2.86 -14.92
CA GLU A 71 7.89 2.87 -13.55
C GLU A 71 7.28 3.97 -12.68
N ASN A 72 6.84 5.06 -13.31
CA ASN A 72 6.25 6.22 -12.62
C ASN A 72 4.72 6.24 -12.67
N ASP A 73 4.09 5.20 -13.18
CA ASP A 73 2.64 5.12 -13.21
C ASP A 73 2.06 5.07 -11.79
N SER A 74 1.06 5.89 -11.56
CA SER A 74 0.35 5.98 -10.28
C SER A 74 -0.32 4.65 -9.89
N VAL A 75 -0.51 4.46 -8.60
CA VAL A 75 -1.26 3.33 -8.05
C VAL A 75 -2.62 3.80 -7.59
N ASN A 76 -3.68 3.27 -8.18
CA ASN A 76 -5.03 3.55 -7.76
C ASN A 76 -5.32 2.81 -6.44
N LEU A 77 -5.62 3.56 -5.38
CA LEU A 77 -5.91 3.04 -4.05
C LEU A 77 -7.41 2.73 -3.89
N PHE A 78 -8.24 3.66 -4.32
CA PHE A 78 -9.68 3.61 -4.13
C PHE A 78 -10.40 3.97 -5.42
N PRO A 79 -10.61 3.01 -6.33
CA PRO A 79 -11.25 3.27 -7.62
C PRO A 79 -12.72 3.71 -7.50
N ASN A 80 -13.41 3.32 -6.44
CA ASN A 80 -14.81 3.65 -6.20
C ASN A 80 -14.94 4.51 -4.94
N LEU A 81 -15.26 5.79 -5.11
CA LEU A 81 -15.46 6.73 -4.00
C LEU A 81 -16.91 6.84 -3.53
N SER A 82 -17.87 6.22 -4.21
CA SER A 82 -19.28 6.24 -3.80
C SER A 82 -19.52 5.39 -2.55
N GLY A 83 -20.44 5.80 -1.70
CA GLY A 83 -20.91 5.23 -0.42
C GLY A 83 -20.30 3.91 0.10
N ASP A 84 -20.47 2.81 -0.64
CA ASP A 84 -19.91 1.49 -0.32
C ASP A 84 -18.53 1.25 -0.98
N GLY A 85 -17.84 2.32 -1.38
CA GLY A 85 -16.57 2.25 -2.08
C GLY A 85 -15.44 1.70 -1.22
N ASP A 86 -14.33 1.40 -1.88
CA ASP A 86 -13.17 0.73 -1.25
C ASP A 86 -12.62 1.50 -0.03
N ARG A 87 -12.66 2.83 -0.06
CA ARG A 87 -12.25 3.66 1.09
C ARG A 87 -13.15 3.41 2.31
N GLN A 88 -14.47 3.40 2.12
CA GLN A 88 -15.41 3.17 3.21
C GLN A 88 -15.27 1.77 3.79
N ARG A 89 -15.00 0.76 2.95
CA ARG A 89 -14.72 -0.61 3.41
C ARG A 89 -13.50 -0.68 4.31
N VAL A 90 -12.44 0.06 4.01
CA VAL A 90 -11.26 0.16 4.89
C VAL A 90 -11.64 0.74 6.25
N ILE A 91 -12.40 1.83 6.26
CA ILE A 91 -12.85 2.49 7.50
C ILE A 91 -13.74 1.55 8.33
N ASP A 92 -14.68 0.88 7.70
CA ASP A 92 -15.61 -0.04 8.38
C ASP A 92 -14.88 -1.26 8.95
N ALA A 93 -13.96 -1.84 8.19
CA ALA A 93 -13.11 -2.93 8.67
C ALA A 93 -12.24 -2.49 9.87
N CYS A 94 -11.63 -1.31 9.79
CA CYS A 94 -10.84 -0.78 10.89
C CYS A 94 -11.67 -0.52 12.15
N LYS A 95 -12.92 -0.08 12.02
CA LYS A 95 -13.84 0.03 13.16
C LYS A 95 -14.13 -1.34 13.75
N ALA A 96 -14.41 -2.34 12.92
CA ALA A 96 -14.73 -3.70 13.39
C ALA A 96 -13.56 -4.34 14.14
N PHE A 97 -12.32 -4.10 13.73
CA PHE A 97 -11.11 -4.64 14.36
C PHE A 97 -10.44 -3.69 15.37
N ALA A 98 -11.07 -2.55 15.66
CA ALA A 98 -10.52 -1.49 16.52
C ALA A 98 -9.10 -1.05 16.11
N CYS A 99 -8.92 -0.80 14.81
CA CYS A 99 -7.65 -0.42 14.19
C CYS A 99 -7.68 1.02 13.68
N GLU A 100 -6.51 1.64 13.61
CA GLU A 100 -6.27 2.86 12.84
C GLU A 100 -6.11 2.50 11.35
N PRO A 101 -6.81 3.20 10.43
CA PRO A 101 -6.71 2.93 8.99
C PRO A 101 -5.36 3.34 8.41
N TRP A 102 -4.71 2.41 7.72
CA TRP A 102 -3.44 2.61 7.04
C TRP A 102 -3.48 2.08 5.61
N ILE A 103 -2.64 2.63 4.77
CA ILE A 103 -2.41 2.17 3.40
C ILE A 103 -0.96 1.74 3.23
N ALA A 104 -0.75 0.69 2.48
CA ALA A 104 0.56 0.25 2.01
C ALA A 104 0.56 0.15 0.49
N VAL A 105 1.61 0.66 -0.14
CA VAL A 105 1.80 0.60 -1.58
C VAL A 105 3.12 -0.09 -1.87
N TYR A 106 3.07 -1.24 -2.51
CA TYR A 106 4.23 -1.98 -2.98
C TYR A 106 4.32 -1.90 -4.49
N VAL A 107 5.40 -1.37 -5.00
CA VAL A 107 5.65 -1.28 -6.45
C VAL A 107 7.01 -1.85 -6.77
N GLU A 108 7.02 -2.90 -7.58
CA GLU A 108 8.27 -3.44 -8.12
C GLU A 108 8.43 -3.08 -9.59
N THR A 109 9.66 -2.77 -9.94
CA THR A 109 10.11 -2.51 -11.30
C THR A 109 11.24 -3.46 -11.64
N ARG A 110 11.73 -3.40 -12.87
CA ARG A 110 12.89 -4.18 -13.27
C ARG A 110 14.16 -3.85 -12.45
N LYS A 111 14.24 -2.64 -11.88
CA LYS A 111 15.45 -2.13 -11.22
C LYS A 111 15.36 -2.15 -9.71
N GLN A 112 14.17 -1.90 -9.17
CA GLN A 112 13.96 -1.68 -7.74
C GLN A 112 12.55 -2.09 -7.32
N ALA A 113 12.38 -2.24 -6.02
CA ALA A 113 11.08 -2.37 -5.38
C ALA A 113 10.97 -1.31 -4.29
N ASP A 114 9.82 -0.68 -4.20
CA ASP A 114 9.51 0.34 -3.20
C ASP A 114 8.28 -0.08 -2.39
N LEU A 115 8.36 0.02 -1.08
CA LEU A 115 7.22 -0.11 -0.19
C LEU A 115 7.01 1.22 0.54
N TYR A 116 5.81 1.77 0.43
CA TYR A 116 5.37 2.95 1.18
C TYR A 116 4.27 2.54 2.15
N LEU A 117 4.30 3.10 3.34
CA LEU A 117 3.30 2.88 4.38
C LEU A 117 2.98 4.19 5.08
N THR A 118 1.70 4.57 5.15
CA THR A 118 1.23 5.77 5.83
C THR A 118 -0.20 5.61 6.33
N SER A 119 -0.60 6.42 7.31
CA SER A 119 -1.99 6.44 7.74
C SER A 119 -2.92 6.98 6.65
N LEU A 120 -4.17 6.53 6.64
CA LEU A 120 -5.19 7.07 5.73
C LEU A 120 -5.37 8.58 5.97
N GLU A 121 -5.34 9.02 7.22
CA GLU A 121 -5.43 10.43 7.61
C GLU A 121 -4.31 11.28 6.98
N ASN A 122 -3.04 10.83 7.08
CA ASN A 122 -1.91 11.55 6.48
C ASN A 122 -2.02 11.59 4.95
N PHE A 123 -2.44 10.49 4.34
CA PHE A 123 -2.66 10.43 2.90
C PHE A 123 -3.73 11.43 2.45
N GLU A 124 -4.86 11.47 3.14
CA GLU A 124 -5.97 12.36 2.82
C GLU A 124 -5.62 13.82 3.04
N ALA A 125 -4.88 14.13 4.09
CA ALA A 125 -4.47 15.50 4.40
C ALA A 125 -3.46 16.09 3.41
N LYS A 126 -2.56 15.27 2.84
CA LYS A 126 -1.41 15.77 2.07
C LYS A 126 -1.37 15.35 0.61
N TYR A 127 -1.94 14.21 0.25
CA TYR A 127 -1.67 13.55 -1.02
C TYR A 127 -2.89 13.33 -1.90
N ILE A 128 -4.11 13.55 -1.39
CA ILE A 128 -5.30 13.57 -2.23
C ILE A 128 -5.30 14.84 -3.08
N ARG A 129 -5.42 14.66 -4.39
CA ARG A 129 -5.63 15.77 -5.32
C ARG A 129 -7.12 16.05 -5.44
N SER A 130 -7.50 17.32 -5.36
CA SER A 130 -8.88 17.78 -5.44
C SER A 130 -9.55 17.49 -6.79
N ASP A 131 -8.76 17.24 -7.83
CA ASP A 131 -9.20 16.95 -9.20
C ASP A 131 -9.30 15.44 -9.52
N SER A 132 -8.90 14.57 -8.59
CA SER A 132 -9.00 13.12 -8.79
C SER A 132 -10.22 12.54 -8.09
N ALA A 133 -11.06 11.84 -8.86
CA ALA A 133 -12.24 11.15 -8.34
C ALA A 133 -11.91 9.96 -7.42
N GLY A 134 -10.64 9.66 -7.16
CA GLY A 134 -10.19 8.54 -6.35
C GLY A 134 -8.89 8.82 -5.62
N GLY A 135 -8.65 8.07 -4.57
CA GLY A 135 -7.35 8.07 -3.91
C GLY A 135 -6.31 7.43 -4.83
N VAL A 136 -5.33 8.22 -5.26
CA VAL A 136 -4.25 7.79 -6.13
C VAL A 136 -2.91 8.06 -5.46
N TRP A 137 -2.08 7.02 -5.32
CA TRP A 137 -0.70 7.16 -4.89
C TRP A 137 0.17 7.48 -6.09
N ASN A 138 0.67 8.71 -6.14
CA ASN A 138 1.46 9.19 -7.26
C ASN A 138 2.90 8.68 -7.16
N MET A 139 3.43 8.13 -8.24
CA MET A 139 4.78 7.55 -8.30
C MET A 139 5.75 8.41 -9.13
N SER A 140 5.41 9.67 -9.43
CA SER A 140 6.33 10.58 -10.09
C SER A 140 7.60 10.83 -9.25
N PRO A 141 8.75 11.17 -9.87
CA PRO A 141 9.96 11.52 -9.12
C PRO A 141 9.73 12.59 -8.06
N LYS A 142 8.97 13.65 -8.39
CA LYS A 142 8.61 14.71 -7.46
C LYS A 142 7.81 14.20 -6.25
N SER A 143 6.87 13.30 -6.48
CA SER A 143 6.08 12.72 -5.37
C SER A 143 6.92 11.81 -4.48
N ARG A 144 7.83 11.04 -5.06
CA ARG A 144 8.77 10.20 -4.30
C ARG A 144 9.67 11.06 -3.39
N GLU A 145 10.14 12.21 -3.87
CA GLU A 145 10.88 13.19 -3.03
C GLU A 145 10.03 13.71 -1.88
N GLN A 146 8.76 14.04 -2.14
CA GLN A 146 7.84 14.48 -1.10
C GLN A 146 7.63 13.41 -0.02
N TYR A 147 7.47 12.14 -0.42
CA TYR A 147 7.34 11.03 0.52
C TYR A 147 8.59 10.84 1.37
N ALA A 148 9.77 10.97 0.76
CA ALA A 148 11.05 10.86 1.47
C ALA A 148 11.26 11.94 2.54
N LEU A 149 10.63 13.10 2.39
CA LEU A 149 10.69 14.22 3.33
C LEU A 149 9.59 14.17 4.40
N ASP A 150 8.56 13.34 4.23
CA ASP A 150 7.46 13.23 5.17
C ASP A 150 7.72 12.15 6.23
N PRO A 151 7.94 12.50 7.50
CA PRO A 151 8.21 11.52 8.56
C PRO A 151 7.02 10.58 8.84
N ALA A 152 5.81 10.95 8.40
CA ALA A 152 4.61 10.12 8.51
C ALA A 152 4.48 9.08 7.39
N VAL A 153 5.33 9.16 6.37
CA VAL A 153 5.45 8.13 5.32
C VAL A 153 6.66 7.26 5.63
N LYS A 154 6.42 5.96 5.83
CA LYS A 154 7.50 4.98 5.95
C LYS A 154 7.83 4.43 4.58
N HIS A 155 9.10 4.38 4.23
CA HIS A 155 9.60 3.89 2.96
C HIS A 155 10.68 2.84 3.18
N VAL A 156 10.60 1.73 2.46
CA VAL A 156 11.55 0.62 2.50
C VAL A 156 11.99 0.26 1.08
#